data_87a185debacc6fe81534334b56b142b8
#
_entry.id   87a185debacc6fe81534334b56b142b8
#
_cell.length_a   1.000
_cell.length_b   1.000
_cell.length_c   1.000
_cell.angle_alpha   90.00
_cell.angle_beta   90.00
_cell.angle_gamma   90.00
#
_symmetry.space_group_name_H-M   'P 1'
#
loop_
_entity.id
_entity.type
_entity.pdbx_description
1 polymer ?
#
loop_
_entity_poly.entity_id
_entity_poly.type
_entity_poly.pdbx_seq_one_letter_code
_entity_poly.pdbx_strand_id
1 'polypeptide(L)'
;MRPICPLCMTSASVGFQCPDCVGAGAAQQRQPVTPVGAPIKEKPTVTYVLIAVNLAIFGLAWMSGLDAAISQWGMWPAGIAQGEWWRLFTSAFLHGGFLHILFNMYILFIVGAPLERLMGHLRFGVLYLAAAFGGAVASYAFNAANTLSVGASGAVFGLMGAFAVAGFKLRYDIKQILFLVGFNLVIGFVLTGVDWKAHVGGLVTGVLIAAVFFYAPRNKRTVVQVLGVLVVLGILVGITMWRTSELLALPVF
;
A
#
# COMPACT_ATOMS: atom_id res chain seq x y z
N MET A 1 0.58 -48.83 -25.73
CA MET A 1 -0.43 -48.34 -24.78
C MET A 1 -0.17 -49.02 -23.45
N ARG A 2 -0.07 -48.28 -22.35
CA ARG A 2 0.04 -48.88 -21.00
C ARG A 2 -1.40 -49.15 -20.49
N PRO A 3 -1.68 -50.33 -19.92
CA PRO A 3 -2.99 -50.60 -19.32
C PRO A 3 -3.17 -49.69 -18.08
N ILE A 4 -4.35 -49.11 -17.92
CA ILE A 4 -4.70 -48.28 -16.79
C ILE A 4 -5.61 -49.10 -15.86
N CYS A 5 -5.30 -49.12 -14.57
CA CYS A 5 -6.14 -49.76 -13.56
C CYS A 5 -7.49 -49.07 -13.51
N PRO A 6 -8.62 -49.79 -13.61
CA PRO A 6 -9.97 -49.20 -13.56
C PRO A 6 -10.26 -48.41 -12.29
N LEU A 7 -9.62 -48.75 -11.16
CA LEU A 7 -9.76 -48.02 -9.88
C LEU A 7 -8.96 -46.75 -9.80
N CYS A 8 -7.93 -46.60 -10.65
CA CYS A 8 -7.01 -45.45 -10.63
C CYS A 8 -7.23 -44.48 -11.79
N MET A 9 -8.12 -44.80 -12.76
CA MET A 9 -8.31 -43.95 -13.92
C MET A 9 -9.09 -42.68 -13.60
N THR A 10 -8.62 -41.56 -14.12
CA THR A 10 -9.24 -40.23 -14.01
C THR A 10 -10.05 -39.96 -15.28
N SER A 11 -11.30 -39.53 -15.17
CA SER A 11 -12.14 -39.14 -16.31
C SER A 11 -11.56 -37.94 -17.04
N ALA A 12 -11.52 -37.97 -18.37
CA ALA A 12 -11.12 -36.87 -19.22
C ALA A 12 -12.29 -36.51 -20.16
N SER A 13 -12.15 -35.40 -20.88
CA SER A 13 -13.15 -34.97 -21.87
C SER A 13 -13.39 -36.01 -22.97
N VAL A 14 -12.36 -36.83 -23.25
CA VAL A 14 -12.44 -38.01 -24.14
C VAL A 14 -11.70 -39.16 -23.46
N GLY A 15 -12.45 -40.17 -22.98
CA GLY A 15 -11.88 -41.35 -22.36
C GLY A 15 -11.36 -41.15 -20.94
N PHE A 16 -10.25 -41.85 -20.62
CA PHE A 16 -9.64 -41.84 -19.28
C PHE A 16 -8.15 -41.59 -19.36
N GLN A 17 -7.61 -40.95 -18.31
CA GLN A 17 -6.19 -40.67 -18.16
C GLN A 17 -5.58 -41.39 -16.96
N CYS A 18 -4.32 -41.84 -17.12
CA CYS A 18 -3.54 -42.37 -16.02
C CYS A 18 -3.23 -41.27 -15.00
N PRO A 19 -3.30 -41.50 -13.68
CA PRO A 19 -2.94 -40.54 -12.65
C PRO A 19 -1.53 -39.95 -12.83
N ASP A 20 -0.55 -40.80 -13.23
CA ASP A 20 0.81 -40.35 -13.50
C ASP A 20 0.89 -39.37 -14.68
N CYS A 21 0.09 -39.61 -15.75
CA CYS A 21 0.02 -38.70 -16.89
C CYS A 21 -0.66 -37.37 -16.51
N VAL A 22 -1.71 -37.42 -15.68
CA VAL A 22 -2.35 -36.23 -15.13
C VAL A 22 -1.38 -35.44 -14.26
N GLY A 23 -0.67 -36.13 -13.36
CA GLY A 23 0.33 -35.53 -12.50
C GLY A 23 1.50 -34.92 -13.29
N ALA A 24 2.04 -35.64 -14.28
CA ALA A 24 3.08 -35.12 -15.17
C ALA A 24 2.59 -33.92 -16.01
N GLY A 25 1.37 -33.97 -16.52
CA GLY A 25 0.75 -32.85 -17.25
C GLY A 25 0.55 -31.63 -16.36
N ALA A 26 0.04 -31.84 -15.14
CA ALA A 26 -0.14 -30.76 -14.15
C ALA A 26 1.21 -30.12 -13.73
N ALA A 27 2.27 -30.93 -13.57
CA ALA A 27 3.60 -30.45 -13.24
C ALA A 27 4.23 -29.59 -14.36
N GLN A 28 3.84 -29.83 -15.61
CA GLN A 28 4.31 -29.06 -16.78
C GLN A 28 3.50 -27.80 -17.04
N GLN A 29 2.31 -27.68 -16.46
CA GLN A 29 1.50 -26.47 -16.60
C GLN A 29 2.11 -25.30 -15.81
N ARG A 30 2.44 -24.23 -16.54
CA ARG A 30 2.87 -22.98 -15.87
C ARG A 30 1.70 -22.45 -15.04
N GLN A 31 1.94 -22.29 -13.75
CA GLN A 31 0.96 -21.69 -12.86
C GLN A 31 0.62 -20.26 -13.36
N PRO A 32 -0.68 -19.93 -13.45
CA PRO A 32 -1.09 -18.60 -13.86
C PRO A 32 -0.59 -17.55 -12.85
N VAL A 33 -0.15 -16.43 -13.38
CA VAL A 33 0.37 -15.31 -12.58
C VAL A 33 -0.41 -14.04 -12.87
N THR A 34 -0.42 -13.14 -11.89
CA THR A 34 -1.02 -11.81 -12.01
C THR A 34 -0.29 -10.96 -13.06
N PRO A 35 -0.87 -9.82 -13.51
CA PRO A 35 -0.20 -8.90 -14.44
C PRO A 35 1.20 -8.47 -14.01
N VAL A 36 1.44 -8.37 -12.71
CA VAL A 36 2.75 -7.99 -12.14
C VAL A 36 3.66 -9.20 -11.83
N GLY A 37 3.23 -10.44 -12.17
CA GLY A 37 4.02 -11.66 -12.01
C GLY A 37 3.99 -12.27 -10.61
N ALA A 38 2.95 -12.01 -9.82
CA ALA A 38 2.71 -12.68 -8.55
C ALA A 38 1.85 -13.95 -8.73
N PRO A 39 1.92 -14.94 -7.84
CA PRO A 39 0.93 -16.02 -7.78
C PRO A 39 -0.47 -15.46 -7.56
N ILE A 40 -1.46 -16.03 -8.24
CA ILE A 40 -2.86 -15.62 -8.05
C ILE A 40 -3.31 -16.07 -6.65
N LYS A 41 -3.87 -15.12 -5.89
CA LYS A 41 -4.46 -15.34 -4.57
C LYS A 41 -5.89 -14.81 -4.56
N GLU A 42 -6.85 -15.62 -4.15
CA GLU A 42 -8.27 -15.22 -4.11
C GLU A 42 -8.58 -14.29 -2.94
N LYS A 43 -8.01 -14.59 -1.77
CA LYS A 43 -8.27 -13.84 -0.52
C LYS A 43 -7.33 -12.66 -0.38
N PRO A 44 -7.83 -11.44 -0.17
CA PRO A 44 -7.01 -10.25 0.08
C PRO A 44 -6.60 -10.19 1.56
N THR A 45 -5.74 -11.12 1.96
CA THR A 45 -5.36 -11.33 3.37
C THR A 45 -4.63 -10.14 3.96
N VAL A 46 -3.73 -9.48 3.19
CA VAL A 46 -2.99 -8.32 3.69
C VAL A 46 -3.92 -7.14 3.94
N THR A 47 -4.90 -6.92 3.06
CA THR A 47 -5.93 -5.89 3.27
C THR A 47 -6.69 -6.12 4.58
N TYR A 48 -7.13 -7.34 4.84
CA TYR A 48 -7.85 -7.66 6.09
C TYR A 48 -6.97 -7.50 7.32
N VAL A 49 -5.70 -7.94 7.25
CA VAL A 49 -4.74 -7.76 8.34
C VAL A 49 -4.50 -6.28 8.62
N LEU A 50 -4.32 -5.46 7.59
CA LEU A 50 -4.13 -4.02 7.75
C LEU A 50 -5.35 -3.36 8.39
N ILE A 51 -6.56 -3.72 7.97
CA ILE A 51 -7.81 -3.23 8.59
C ILE A 51 -7.84 -3.64 10.07
N ALA A 52 -7.60 -4.92 10.37
CA ALA A 52 -7.63 -5.43 11.74
C ALA A 52 -6.59 -4.73 12.64
N VAL A 53 -5.37 -4.51 12.13
CA VAL A 53 -4.29 -3.80 12.86
C VAL A 53 -4.70 -2.35 13.15
N ASN A 54 -5.23 -1.63 12.16
CA ASN A 54 -5.67 -0.24 12.35
C ASN A 54 -6.82 -0.14 13.36
N LEU A 55 -7.81 -1.05 13.28
CA LEU A 55 -8.92 -1.09 14.24
C LEU A 55 -8.44 -1.42 15.66
N ALA A 56 -7.51 -2.37 15.81
CA ALA A 56 -6.94 -2.74 17.10
C ALA A 56 -6.14 -1.58 17.71
N ILE A 57 -5.27 -0.92 16.93
CA ILE A 57 -4.51 0.24 17.39
C ILE A 57 -5.44 1.40 17.77
N PHE A 58 -6.49 1.66 16.98
CA PHE A 58 -7.48 2.69 17.32
C PHE A 58 -8.22 2.36 18.61
N GLY A 59 -8.65 1.10 18.80
CA GLY A 59 -9.30 0.67 20.04
C GLY A 59 -8.38 0.84 21.27
N LEU A 60 -7.11 0.46 21.16
CA LEU A 60 -6.13 0.66 22.23
C LEU A 60 -5.89 2.15 22.51
N ALA A 61 -5.71 2.97 21.49
CA ALA A 61 -5.53 4.42 21.64
C ALA A 61 -6.76 5.09 22.26
N TRP A 62 -7.96 4.64 21.88
CA TRP A 62 -9.21 5.12 22.46
C TRP A 62 -9.33 4.81 23.95
N MET A 63 -8.95 3.59 24.35
CA MET A 63 -8.99 3.15 25.75
C MET A 63 -7.91 3.80 26.63
N SER A 64 -6.73 4.12 26.06
CA SER A 64 -5.60 4.72 26.80
C SER A 64 -5.57 6.25 26.77
N GLY A 65 -6.47 6.88 26.02
CA GLY A 65 -6.49 8.32 25.79
C GLY A 65 -5.95 8.67 24.41
N LEU A 66 -6.89 8.99 23.50
CA LEU A 66 -6.60 9.23 22.09
C LEU A 66 -5.58 10.35 21.88
N ASP A 67 -5.75 11.49 22.57
CA ASP A 67 -4.85 12.64 22.44
C ASP A 67 -3.42 12.32 22.92
N ALA A 68 -3.29 11.54 23.99
CA ALA A 68 -2.00 11.08 24.49
C ALA A 68 -1.30 10.16 23.49
N ALA A 69 -2.04 9.22 22.90
CA ALA A 69 -1.52 8.34 21.86
C ALA A 69 -1.08 9.12 20.60
N ILE A 70 -1.88 10.10 20.18
CA ILE A 70 -1.55 10.97 19.04
C ILE A 70 -0.32 11.81 19.32
N SER A 71 -0.20 12.42 20.49
CA SER A 71 0.98 13.24 20.84
C SER A 71 2.27 12.40 20.91
N GLN A 72 2.18 11.15 21.37
CA GLN A 72 3.33 10.26 21.53
C GLN A 72 3.77 9.58 20.22
N TRP A 73 2.83 9.18 19.36
CA TRP A 73 3.09 8.31 18.20
C TRP A 73 2.72 8.95 16.86
N GLY A 74 2.05 10.10 16.85
CA GLY A 74 1.69 10.85 15.65
C GLY A 74 2.91 11.44 14.96
N MET A 75 2.79 11.74 13.67
CA MET A 75 3.81 12.45 12.91
C MET A 75 3.96 13.86 13.49
N TRP A 76 5.16 14.16 13.95
CA TRP A 76 5.52 15.46 14.52
C TRP A 76 6.93 15.86 14.04
N PRO A 77 7.03 16.87 13.15
CA PRO A 77 8.31 17.21 12.53
C PRO A 77 9.43 17.54 13.53
N ALA A 78 9.13 18.30 14.58
CA ALA A 78 10.15 18.64 15.58
C ALA A 78 10.70 17.39 16.30
N GLY A 79 9.83 16.46 16.70
CA GLY A 79 10.25 15.20 17.34
C GLY A 79 11.07 14.30 16.40
N ILE A 80 10.64 14.20 15.12
CA ILE A 80 11.38 13.44 14.10
C ILE A 80 12.79 14.02 13.91
N ALA A 81 12.93 15.33 13.83
CA ALA A 81 14.23 15.99 13.72
C ALA A 81 15.14 15.72 14.93
N GLN A 82 14.56 15.54 16.13
CA GLN A 82 15.26 15.18 17.37
C GLN A 82 15.51 13.68 17.54
N GLY A 83 15.18 12.85 16.53
CA GLY A 83 15.48 11.42 16.53
C GLY A 83 14.28 10.48 16.73
N GLU A 84 13.04 10.98 16.82
CA GLU A 84 11.83 10.16 16.98
C GLU A 84 11.36 9.58 15.63
N TRP A 85 12.24 8.87 14.91
CA TRP A 85 12.02 8.36 13.55
C TRP A 85 10.84 7.41 13.40
N TRP A 86 10.46 6.73 14.48
CA TRP A 86 9.30 5.82 14.46
C TRP A 86 8.00 6.51 14.06
N ARG A 87 7.87 7.81 14.31
CA ARG A 87 6.70 8.61 13.98
C ARG A 87 6.36 8.64 12.49
N LEU A 88 7.37 8.47 11.62
CA LEU A 88 7.16 8.34 10.17
C LEU A 88 6.36 7.08 9.79
N PHE A 89 6.32 6.08 10.66
CA PHE A 89 5.59 4.84 10.44
C PHE A 89 4.37 4.70 11.36
N THR A 90 4.50 5.02 12.63
CA THR A 90 3.44 4.83 13.63
C THR A 90 2.24 5.73 13.35
N SER A 91 2.46 6.94 12.87
CA SER A 91 1.41 7.89 12.52
C SER A 91 0.40 7.35 11.49
N ALA A 92 0.84 6.47 10.60
CA ALA A 92 -0.02 5.87 9.57
C ALA A 92 -1.04 4.86 10.13
N PHE A 93 -0.90 4.44 11.38
CA PHE A 93 -1.81 3.50 12.04
C PHE A 93 -2.70 4.17 13.10
N LEU A 94 -2.46 5.43 13.42
CA LEU A 94 -3.27 6.22 14.32
C LEU A 94 -4.39 6.95 13.59
N HIS A 95 -5.49 7.21 14.29
CA HIS A 95 -6.64 7.93 13.72
C HIS A 95 -7.21 8.91 14.73
N GLY A 96 -7.53 10.13 14.29
CA GLY A 96 -7.99 11.21 15.14
C GLY A 96 -9.48 11.15 15.54
N GLY A 97 -10.19 10.06 15.20
CA GLY A 97 -11.59 9.87 15.58
C GLY A 97 -12.29 8.79 14.77
N PHE A 98 -13.52 8.47 15.17
CA PHE A 98 -14.30 7.36 14.61
C PHE A 98 -14.58 7.50 13.10
N LEU A 99 -15.02 8.68 12.64
CA LEU A 99 -15.27 8.88 11.21
C LEU A 99 -13.98 8.81 10.40
N HIS A 100 -12.86 9.27 10.97
CA HIS A 100 -11.58 9.22 10.31
C HIS A 100 -11.13 7.76 10.04
N ILE A 101 -11.19 6.88 11.05
CA ILE A 101 -10.85 5.48 10.83
C ILE A 101 -11.87 4.77 9.93
N LEU A 102 -13.17 5.06 10.09
CA LEU A 102 -14.22 4.46 9.29
C LEU A 102 -13.99 4.69 7.79
N PHE A 103 -13.75 5.94 7.38
CA PHE A 103 -13.52 6.28 5.98
C PHE A 103 -12.21 5.67 5.45
N ASN A 104 -11.13 5.69 6.24
CA ASN A 104 -9.87 5.06 5.83
C ASN A 104 -10.04 3.55 5.61
N MET A 105 -10.68 2.84 6.54
CA MET A 105 -10.88 1.39 6.43
C MET A 105 -11.85 1.03 5.31
N TYR A 106 -12.86 1.85 5.09
CA TYR A 106 -13.80 1.67 3.98
C TYR A 106 -13.09 1.75 2.62
N ILE A 107 -12.29 2.80 2.39
CA ILE A 107 -11.54 2.95 1.14
C ILE A 107 -10.45 1.88 1.03
N LEU A 108 -9.74 1.57 2.11
CA LEU A 108 -8.77 0.47 2.14
C LEU A 108 -9.40 -0.87 1.72
N PHE A 109 -10.63 -1.16 2.15
CA PHE A 109 -11.35 -2.37 1.74
C PHE A 109 -11.74 -2.34 0.26
N ILE A 110 -12.37 -1.25 -0.20
CA ILE A 110 -12.91 -1.16 -1.58
C ILE A 110 -11.79 -1.11 -2.62
N VAL A 111 -10.72 -0.36 -2.36
CA VAL A 111 -9.60 -0.19 -3.30
C VAL A 111 -8.51 -1.22 -3.07
N GLY A 112 -8.20 -1.51 -1.81
CA GLY A 112 -7.11 -2.40 -1.44
C GLY A 112 -7.36 -3.86 -1.83
N ALA A 113 -8.54 -4.41 -1.55
CA ALA A 113 -8.82 -5.82 -1.80
C ALA A 113 -8.73 -6.21 -3.30
N PRO A 114 -9.30 -5.45 -4.26
CA PRO A 114 -9.09 -5.73 -5.69
C PRO A 114 -7.63 -5.54 -6.11
N LEU A 115 -6.96 -4.51 -5.61
CA LEU A 115 -5.58 -4.22 -5.95
C LEU A 115 -4.63 -5.32 -5.46
N GLU A 116 -4.85 -5.84 -4.25
CA GLU A 116 -4.09 -6.96 -3.69
C GLU A 116 -4.22 -8.23 -4.56
N ARG A 117 -5.43 -8.54 -5.05
CA ARG A 117 -5.64 -9.66 -5.99
C ARG A 117 -4.86 -9.48 -7.31
N LEU A 118 -4.77 -8.24 -7.80
CA LEU A 118 -4.01 -7.92 -9.02
C LEU A 118 -2.49 -7.96 -8.81
N MET A 119 -2.00 -7.63 -7.62
CA MET A 119 -0.56 -7.49 -7.35
C MET A 119 0.05 -8.64 -6.56
N GLY A 120 -0.78 -9.41 -5.86
CA GLY A 120 -0.37 -10.39 -4.86
C GLY A 120 0.05 -9.74 -3.53
N HIS A 121 0.04 -10.53 -2.46
CA HIS A 121 0.21 -10.06 -1.08
C HIS A 121 1.47 -9.22 -0.86
N LEU A 122 2.64 -9.72 -1.32
CA LEU A 122 3.93 -9.06 -1.06
C LEU A 122 4.01 -7.68 -1.72
N ARG A 123 3.67 -7.58 -3.01
CA ARG A 123 3.73 -6.30 -3.75
C ARG A 123 2.73 -5.30 -3.24
N PHE A 124 1.55 -5.77 -2.85
CA PHE A 124 0.53 -4.94 -2.23
C PHE A 124 1.00 -4.40 -0.87
N GLY A 125 1.57 -5.26 -0.01
CA GLY A 125 2.13 -4.83 1.27
C GLY A 125 3.26 -3.82 1.12
N VAL A 126 4.19 -4.05 0.18
CA VAL A 126 5.26 -3.09 -0.15
C VAL A 126 4.69 -1.76 -0.64
N LEU A 127 3.70 -1.79 -1.53
CA LEU A 127 3.03 -0.58 -2.01
C LEU A 127 2.38 0.21 -0.87
N TYR A 128 1.61 -0.46 -0.01
CA TYR A 128 0.95 0.18 1.12
C TYR A 128 1.94 0.86 2.07
N LEU A 129 2.98 0.14 2.50
CA LEU A 129 3.99 0.66 3.41
C LEU A 129 4.83 1.78 2.78
N ALA A 130 5.21 1.64 1.51
CA ALA A 130 5.94 2.68 0.80
C ALA A 130 5.09 3.95 0.64
N ALA A 131 3.79 3.82 0.31
CA ALA A 131 2.88 4.95 0.19
C ALA A 131 2.60 5.61 1.55
N ALA A 132 2.47 4.83 2.64
CA ALA A 132 2.38 5.35 4.00
C ALA A 132 3.61 6.18 4.35
N PHE A 133 4.81 5.64 4.10
CA PHE A 133 6.07 6.35 4.31
C PHE A 133 6.18 7.59 3.44
N GLY A 134 5.81 7.53 2.14
CA GLY A 134 5.82 8.68 1.25
C GLY A 134 4.88 9.80 1.70
N GLY A 135 3.71 9.44 2.22
CA GLY A 135 2.78 10.38 2.85
C GLY A 135 3.38 11.04 4.09
N ALA A 136 3.96 10.24 5.00
CA ALA A 136 4.60 10.75 6.19
C ALA A 136 5.81 11.66 5.86
N VAL A 137 6.63 11.29 4.87
CA VAL A 137 7.77 12.10 4.40
C VAL A 137 7.30 13.44 3.81
N ALA A 138 6.23 13.45 3.01
CA ALA A 138 5.68 14.69 2.46
C ALA A 138 5.11 15.59 3.57
N SER A 139 4.41 15.00 4.52
CA SER A 139 3.94 15.69 5.73
C SER A 139 5.11 16.29 6.52
N TYR A 140 6.14 15.50 6.78
CA TYR A 140 7.37 15.95 7.45
C TYR A 140 8.08 17.08 6.74
N ALA A 141 8.23 16.95 5.41
CA ALA A 141 8.97 17.92 4.60
C ALA A 141 8.27 19.28 4.49
N PHE A 142 6.93 19.29 4.41
CA PHE A 142 6.19 20.49 4.02
C PHE A 142 5.28 21.08 5.11
N ASN A 143 5.12 20.44 6.25
CA ASN A 143 4.38 21.00 7.36
C ASN A 143 5.27 21.84 8.29
N ALA A 144 4.64 22.70 9.10
CA ALA A 144 5.33 23.43 10.15
C ALA A 144 5.86 22.47 11.22
N ALA A 145 6.94 22.84 11.91
CA ALA A 145 7.65 22.00 12.88
C ALA A 145 6.75 21.48 14.01
N ASN A 146 5.72 22.22 14.37
CA ASN A 146 4.79 21.92 15.45
C ASN A 146 3.48 21.25 14.99
N THR A 147 3.36 20.87 13.71
CA THR A 147 2.18 20.21 13.18
C THR A 147 2.13 18.77 13.66
N LEU A 148 0.96 18.33 14.14
CA LEU A 148 0.69 16.93 14.46
C LEU A 148 -0.23 16.34 13.38
N SER A 149 0.14 15.17 12.83
CA SER A 149 -0.64 14.49 11.80
C SER A 149 -0.72 12.98 12.05
N VAL A 150 -1.87 12.39 11.75
CA VAL A 150 -2.15 10.95 11.88
C VAL A 150 -3.07 10.48 10.78
N GLY A 151 -3.00 9.21 10.44
CA GLY A 151 -3.94 8.54 9.57
C GLY A 151 -3.31 7.65 8.50
N ALA A 152 -4.02 6.58 8.16
CA ALA A 152 -3.68 5.70 7.05
C ALA A 152 -3.90 6.36 5.68
N SER A 153 -4.40 7.60 5.64
CA SER A 153 -4.87 8.25 4.42
C SER A 153 -3.77 8.44 3.37
N GLY A 154 -2.52 8.70 3.75
CA GLY A 154 -1.39 8.73 2.81
C GLY A 154 -1.25 7.40 2.06
N ALA A 155 -1.28 6.27 2.78
CA ALA A 155 -1.27 4.94 2.15
C ALA A 155 -2.50 4.72 1.27
N VAL A 156 -3.69 5.09 1.75
CA VAL A 156 -4.96 4.96 1.01
C VAL A 156 -4.93 5.75 -0.30
N PHE A 157 -4.43 6.99 -0.30
CA PHE A 157 -4.21 7.76 -1.53
C PHE A 157 -3.21 7.09 -2.45
N GLY A 158 -2.15 6.49 -1.91
CA GLY A 158 -1.21 5.69 -2.69
C GLY A 158 -1.86 4.48 -3.35
N LEU A 159 -2.76 3.78 -2.67
CA LEU A 159 -3.54 2.68 -3.26
C LEU A 159 -4.46 3.18 -4.38
N MET A 160 -5.12 4.33 -4.21
CA MET A 160 -5.95 4.93 -5.26
C MET A 160 -5.10 5.29 -6.49
N GLY A 161 -3.92 5.90 -6.30
CA GLY A 161 -2.96 6.16 -7.37
C GLY A 161 -2.50 4.90 -8.09
N ALA A 162 -2.18 3.86 -7.33
CA ALA A 162 -1.81 2.56 -7.88
C ALA A 162 -2.95 1.88 -8.65
N PHE A 163 -4.18 2.03 -8.18
CA PHE A 163 -5.37 1.53 -8.89
C PHE A 163 -5.57 2.24 -10.23
N ALA A 164 -5.34 3.56 -10.27
CA ALA A 164 -5.37 4.32 -11.52
C ALA A 164 -4.29 3.82 -12.50
N VAL A 165 -3.04 3.62 -12.05
CA VAL A 165 -1.95 3.06 -12.88
C VAL A 165 -2.31 1.67 -13.41
N ALA A 166 -2.85 0.79 -12.54
CA ALA A 166 -3.32 -0.54 -12.94
C ALA A 166 -4.41 -0.46 -14.00
N GLY A 167 -5.40 0.42 -13.80
CA GLY A 167 -6.50 0.65 -14.72
C GLY A 167 -6.03 1.14 -16.09
N PHE A 168 -5.12 2.12 -16.15
CA PHE A 168 -4.49 2.55 -17.40
C PHE A 168 -3.76 1.40 -18.10
N LYS A 169 -2.97 0.63 -17.37
CA LYS A 169 -2.21 -0.48 -17.93
C LYS A 169 -3.09 -1.60 -18.47
N LEU A 170 -4.19 -1.89 -17.77
CA LEU A 170 -5.12 -2.98 -18.09
C LEU A 170 -6.31 -2.51 -18.94
N ARG A 171 -6.37 -1.22 -19.26
CA ARG A 171 -7.44 -0.58 -20.08
C ARG A 171 -8.82 -0.69 -19.44
N TYR A 172 -8.89 -0.57 -18.10
CA TYR A 172 -10.15 -0.45 -17.38
C TYR A 172 -10.65 1.00 -17.37
N ASP A 173 -11.95 1.20 -17.19
CA ASP A 173 -12.49 2.53 -16.90
C ASP A 173 -12.08 2.98 -15.50
N ILE A 174 -11.35 4.10 -15.45
CA ILE A 174 -10.80 4.68 -14.22
C ILE A 174 -11.47 5.97 -13.79
N LYS A 175 -12.55 6.39 -14.49
CA LYS A 175 -13.21 7.68 -14.21
C LYS A 175 -13.65 7.80 -12.76
N GLN A 176 -14.23 6.73 -12.22
CA GLN A 176 -14.69 6.71 -10.81
C GLN A 176 -13.52 6.87 -9.82
N ILE A 177 -12.37 6.22 -10.07
CA ILE A 177 -11.21 6.35 -9.18
C ILE A 177 -10.58 7.75 -9.30
N LEU A 178 -10.50 8.29 -10.50
CA LEU A 178 -10.01 9.67 -10.70
C LEU A 178 -10.92 10.70 -10.03
N PHE A 179 -12.25 10.52 -10.13
CA PHE A 179 -13.21 11.34 -9.41
C PHE A 179 -13.02 11.22 -7.89
N LEU A 180 -12.88 9.99 -7.37
CA LEU A 180 -12.68 9.76 -5.94
C LEU A 180 -11.37 10.42 -5.45
N VAL A 181 -10.28 10.28 -6.18
CA VAL A 181 -9.00 10.95 -5.86
C VAL A 181 -9.17 12.47 -5.85
N GLY A 182 -9.72 13.05 -6.93
CA GLY A 182 -9.90 14.49 -7.05
C GLY A 182 -10.82 15.05 -5.96
N PHE A 183 -11.95 14.40 -5.71
CA PHE A 183 -12.91 14.81 -4.67
C PHE A 183 -12.27 14.79 -3.27
N ASN A 184 -11.55 13.71 -2.92
CA ASN A 184 -10.90 13.62 -1.62
C ASN A 184 -9.73 14.61 -1.47
N LEU A 185 -8.99 14.92 -2.55
CA LEU A 185 -7.98 15.98 -2.53
C LEU A 185 -8.62 17.35 -2.26
N VAL A 186 -9.70 17.68 -2.99
CA VAL A 186 -10.44 18.95 -2.78
C VAL A 186 -10.94 19.06 -1.33
N ILE A 187 -11.55 18.00 -0.80
CA ILE A 187 -11.95 17.96 0.61
C ILE A 187 -10.75 18.20 1.54
N GLY A 188 -9.62 17.56 1.27
CA GLY A 188 -8.40 17.74 2.04
C GLY A 188 -7.85 19.16 2.07
N PHE A 189 -8.08 19.94 1.01
CA PHE A 189 -7.72 21.36 0.96
C PHE A 189 -8.74 22.27 1.70
N VAL A 190 -10.01 21.90 1.68
CA VAL A 190 -11.09 22.73 2.23
C VAL A 190 -11.29 22.50 3.71
N LEU A 191 -11.17 21.25 4.18
CA LEU A 191 -11.37 20.90 5.58
C LEU A 191 -10.11 21.17 6.40
N THR A 192 -10.25 21.98 7.45
CA THR A 192 -9.21 22.20 8.44
C THR A 192 -8.89 20.90 9.20
N GLY A 193 -7.62 20.67 9.48
CA GLY A 193 -7.17 19.45 10.20
C GLY A 193 -6.89 18.26 9.30
N VAL A 194 -7.07 18.35 7.98
CA VAL A 194 -6.69 17.33 7.02
C VAL A 194 -5.29 17.63 6.45
N ASP A 195 -4.39 16.66 6.58
CA ASP A 195 -3.03 16.76 6.03
C ASP A 195 -2.99 16.39 4.55
N TRP A 196 -3.40 17.33 3.69
CA TRP A 196 -3.39 17.13 2.24
C TRP A 196 -1.99 16.85 1.67
N LYS A 197 -0.92 17.29 2.35
CA LYS A 197 0.47 17.05 1.92
C LYS A 197 0.80 15.56 2.05
N ALA A 198 0.37 14.93 3.14
CA ALA A 198 0.45 13.47 3.28
C ALA A 198 -0.33 12.73 2.19
N HIS A 199 -1.51 13.24 1.79
CA HIS A 199 -2.31 12.65 0.70
C HIS A 199 -1.57 12.71 -0.63
N VAL A 200 -1.02 13.87 -0.98
CA VAL A 200 -0.25 14.05 -2.24
C VAL A 200 1.02 13.19 -2.21
N GLY A 201 1.77 13.19 -1.11
CA GLY A 201 2.98 12.37 -0.97
C GLY A 201 2.71 10.88 -1.13
N GLY A 202 1.65 10.39 -0.47
CA GLY A 202 1.20 9.01 -0.60
C GLY A 202 0.76 8.68 -2.02
N LEU A 203 -0.05 9.52 -2.65
CA LEU A 203 -0.53 9.39 -4.04
C LEU A 203 0.64 9.27 -5.01
N VAL A 204 1.59 10.21 -4.97
CA VAL A 204 2.77 10.22 -5.86
C VAL A 204 3.60 8.95 -5.65
N THR A 205 3.89 8.60 -4.41
CA THR A 205 4.64 7.38 -4.08
C THR A 205 3.92 6.13 -4.59
N GLY A 206 2.62 6.04 -4.39
CA GLY A 206 1.81 4.92 -4.86
C GLY A 206 1.80 4.80 -6.39
N VAL A 207 1.68 5.91 -7.11
CA VAL A 207 1.78 5.95 -8.59
C VAL A 207 3.15 5.46 -9.05
N LEU A 208 4.25 5.94 -8.44
CA LEU A 208 5.61 5.54 -8.80
C LEU A 208 5.86 4.04 -8.57
N ILE A 209 5.51 3.54 -7.39
CA ILE A 209 5.67 2.11 -7.04
C ILE A 209 4.80 1.23 -7.95
N ALA A 210 3.56 1.62 -8.21
CA ALA A 210 2.69 0.89 -9.13
C ALA A 210 3.24 0.91 -10.56
N ALA A 211 3.75 2.04 -11.05
CA ALA A 211 4.39 2.12 -12.35
C ALA A 211 5.58 1.15 -12.44
N VAL A 212 6.45 1.11 -11.43
CA VAL A 212 7.54 0.14 -11.34
C VAL A 212 7.01 -1.30 -11.42
N PHE A 213 5.92 -1.63 -10.74
CA PHE A 213 5.37 -2.99 -10.73
C PHE A 213 4.69 -3.38 -12.04
N PHE A 214 3.86 -2.51 -12.60
CA PHE A 214 3.05 -2.82 -13.79
C PHE A 214 3.79 -2.69 -15.11
N TYR A 215 4.87 -1.89 -15.17
CA TYR A 215 5.63 -1.67 -16.40
C TYR A 215 6.97 -2.40 -16.44
N ALA A 216 7.35 -3.12 -15.37
CA ALA A 216 8.58 -3.93 -15.36
C ALA A 216 8.59 -4.98 -16.48
N PRO A 217 9.64 -5.04 -17.32
CA PRO A 217 9.75 -5.98 -18.43
C PRO A 217 9.79 -7.42 -17.91
N ARG A 218 9.10 -8.33 -18.60
CA ARG A 218 8.91 -9.73 -18.13
C ARG A 218 10.21 -10.47 -17.86
N ASN A 219 11.26 -10.25 -18.65
CA ASN A 219 12.56 -10.92 -18.56
C ASN A 219 13.43 -10.46 -17.39
N LYS A 220 13.22 -9.23 -16.88
CA LYS A 220 13.99 -8.64 -15.75
C LYS A 220 13.07 -8.13 -14.63
N ARG A 221 11.84 -8.66 -14.57
CA ARG A 221 10.77 -8.13 -13.75
C ARG A 221 11.16 -7.93 -12.28
N THR A 222 11.65 -8.98 -11.62
CA THR A 222 12.01 -8.92 -10.20
C THR A 222 13.10 -7.90 -9.93
N VAL A 223 14.15 -7.88 -10.73
CA VAL A 223 15.28 -6.93 -10.58
C VAL A 223 14.77 -5.48 -10.73
N VAL A 224 13.98 -5.19 -11.78
CA VAL A 224 13.45 -3.85 -12.02
C VAL A 224 12.51 -3.44 -10.89
N GLN A 225 11.66 -4.34 -10.42
CA GLN A 225 10.75 -4.06 -9.31
C GLN A 225 11.51 -3.76 -8.01
N VAL A 226 12.50 -4.58 -7.65
CA VAL A 226 13.29 -4.36 -6.43
C VAL A 226 14.09 -3.05 -6.52
N LEU A 227 14.84 -2.85 -7.61
CA LEU A 227 15.65 -1.64 -7.77
C LEU A 227 14.78 -0.37 -7.82
N GLY A 228 13.64 -0.43 -8.52
CA GLY A 228 12.71 0.70 -8.59
C GLY A 228 12.13 1.07 -7.22
N VAL A 229 11.75 0.08 -6.40
CA VAL A 229 11.30 0.31 -5.02
C VAL A 229 12.43 0.94 -4.19
N LEU A 230 13.65 0.39 -4.27
CA LEU A 230 14.79 0.91 -3.53
C LEU A 230 15.14 2.35 -3.93
N VAL A 231 15.04 2.71 -5.21
CA VAL A 231 15.23 4.09 -5.68
C VAL A 231 14.20 5.02 -5.08
N VAL A 232 12.91 4.66 -5.12
CA VAL A 232 11.84 5.48 -4.52
C VAL A 232 12.05 5.65 -3.02
N LEU A 233 12.36 4.58 -2.30
CA LEU A 233 12.64 4.65 -0.85
C LEU A 233 13.90 5.48 -0.57
N GLY A 234 14.95 5.35 -1.37
CA GLY A 234 16.17 6.14 -1.25
C GLY A 234 15.92 7.64 -1.42
N ILE A 235 15.06 8.03 -2.37
CA ILE A 235 14.63 9.43 -2.55
C ILE A 235 13.88 9.93 -1.30
N LEU A 236 12.94 9.13 -0.77
CA LEU A 236 12.19 9.49 0.43
C LEU A 236 13.10 9.66 1.65
N VAL A 237 14.08 8.76 1.83
CA VAL A 237 15.10 8.89 2.89
C VAL A 237 15.93 10.17 2.68
N GLY A 238 16.36 10.46 1.46
CA GLY A 238 17.10 11.67 1.14
C GLY A 238 16.32 12.95 1.49
N ILE A 239 15.02 13.00 1.15
CA ILE A 239 14.14 14.12 1.53
C ILE A 239 14.03 14.23 3.06
N THR A 240 13.90 13.10 3.75
CA THR A 240 13.83 13.07 5.22
C THR A 240 15.10 13.64 5.84
N MET A 241 16.27 13.21 5.37
CA MET A 241 17.56 13.70 5.87
C MET A 241 17.77 15.19 5.58
N TRP A 242 17.41 15.64 4.37
CA TRP A 242 17.45 17.07 4.02
C TRP A 242 16.58 17.90 4.98
N ARG A 243 15.34 17.50 5.20
CA ARG A 243 14.43 18.22 6.10
C ARG A 243 14.91 18.21 7.54
N THR A 244 15.47 17.10 8.01
CA THR A 244 16.09 17.01 9.34
C THR A 244 17.22 18.03 9.49
N SER A 245 18.14 18.11 8.52
CA SER A 245 19.24 19.08 8.58
C SER A 245 18.75 20.52 8.58
N GLU A 246 17.69 20.82 7.82
CA GLU A 246 17.07 22.16 7.81
C GLU A 246 16.45 22.50 9.18
N LEU A 247 15.67 21.61 9.78
CA LEU A 247 15.04 21.85 11.08
C LEU A 247 16.07 22.03 12.19
N LEU A 248 17.12 21.22 12.22
CA LEU A 248 18.18 21.32 13.23
C LEU A 248 19.06 22.58 13.08
N ALA A 249 19.08 23.21 11.91
CA ALA A 249 19.78 24.47 11.68
C ALA A 249 19.00 25.71 12.15
N LEU A 250 17.71 25.56 12.47
CA LEU A 250 16.90 26.67 12.98
C LEU A 250 17.25 26.96 14.45
N PRO A 251 17.40 28.25 14.86
CA PRO A 251 17.87 28.63 16.22
C PRO A 251 16.82 28.42 17.33
N VAL A 252 15.73 27.67 17.09
CA VAL A 252 14.56 27.54 18.00
C VAL A 252 14.35 26.11 18.49
N PHE A 253 15.34 25.24 18.37
CA PHE A 253 15.28 23.87 18.92
C PHE A 253 16.23 23.70 20.09
#